data_f51380bbc68238ec5c271d0718c708cd
#
_entry.id   f51380bbc68238ec5c271d0718c708cd
#
_cell.length_a   1.000
_cell.length_b   1.000
_cell.length_c   1.000
_cell.angle_alpha   90.00
_cell.angle_beta   90.00
_cell.angle_gamma   90.00
#
_symmetry.space_group_name_H-M   'P 1'
#
loop_
_entity.id
_entity.type
_entity.pdbx_description
1 polymer ?
#
loop_
_entity_poly.entity_id
_entity_poly.type
_entity_poly.pdbx_seq_one_letter_code
_entity_poly.pdbx_strand_id
1 'polypeptide(L)'
;MRGRLAVAGAALALLLTYPGHGGAQADAPVVTVDTSRGTFSFETFPNEAPMTVAHIARLVRTGFYDGQRIVRAVPGFVVQFGDPQSREVSQRGRWGRGAGAASGKPVGVAELTKRRSHVQGAVGLAHMGDPSKGDSQIYVTLVPRPDLDGQYVVFGQLLTGAEVVASLEVGDLIVRASVSP
;
A
#
# COMPACT_ATOMS: atom_id res chain seq x y z
N MET A 1 63.39 -56.62 3.17
CA MET A 1 61.95 -56.33 3.56
C MET A 1 61.88 -54.86 3.85
N ARG A 2 61.13 -54.11 3.00
CA ARG A 2 61.07 -52.65 3.04
C ARG A 2 59.72 -52.26 3.64
N GLY A 3 59.73 -51.72 4.85
CA GLY A 3 58.53 -51.16 5.50
C GLY A 3 58.15 -49.79 4.91
N ARG A 4 56.92 -49.61 4.49
CA ARG A 4 56.38 -48.34 4.06
C ARG A 4 55.67 -47.64 5.25
N LEU A 5 56.19 -46.49 5.64
CA LEU A 5 55.51 -45.60 6.56
C LEU A 5 54.38 -44.90 5.76
N ALA A 6 53.14 -45.01 6.26
CA ALA A 6 52.01 -44.22 5.78
C ALA A 6 51.94 -42.93 6.64
N VAL A 7 52.04 -41.78 5.99
CA VAL A 7 51.78 -40.48 6.61
C VAL A 7 50.32 -40.14 6.43
N ALA A 8 49.56 -40.12 7.52
CA ALA A 8 48.20 -39.66 7.54
C ALA A 8 48.17 -38.13 7.64
N GLY A 9 47.79 -37.45 6.55
CA GLY A 9 47.55 -36.02 6.53
C GLY A 9 46.14 -35.71 7.04
N ALA A 10 46.06 -35.08 8.20
CA ALA A 10 44.79 -34.55 8.73
C ALA A 10 44.50 -33.21 8.06
N ALA A 11 43.47 -33.17 7.19
CA ALA A 11 42.95 -31.93 6.61
C ALA A 11 42.04 -31.25 7.64
N LEU A 12 42.47 -30.12 8.20
CA LEU A 12 41.70 -29.28 9.08
C LEU A 12 40.76 -28.41 8.24
N ALA A 13 39.49 -28.81 8.14
CA ALA A 13 38.47 -28.01 7.49
C ALA A 13 38.05 -26.84 8.40
N LEU A 14 38.48 -25.63 8.06
CA LEU A 14 38.06 -24.39 8.71
C LEU A 14 36.64 -24.05 8.25
N LEU A 15 35.61 -24.38 9.05
CA LEU A 15 34.25 -23.94 8.86
C LEU A 15 34.14 -22.44 9.17
N LEU A 16 34.21 -21.61 8.13
CA LEU A 16 33.84 -20.19 8.20
C LEU A 16 32.34 -20.10 8.38
N THR A 17 31.89 -19.97 9.63
CA THR A 17 30.49 -19.58 9.94
C THR A 17 30.31 -18.10 9.60
N TYR A 18 29.73 -17.81 8.47
CA TYR A 18 29.19 -16.48 8.19
C TYR A 18 28.02 -16.23 9.15
N PRO A 19 28.07 -15.18 9.99
CA PRO A 19 26.87 -14.77 10.71
C PRO A 19 25.88 -14.29 9.68
N GLY A 20 24.86 -15.11 9.41
CA GLY A 20 23.71 -14.68 8.61
C GLY A 20 23.11 -13.46 9.29
N HIS A 21 23.22 -12.31 8.64
CA HIS A 21 22.45 -11.12 9.01
C HIS A 21 20.98 -11.42 8.66
N GLY A 22 20.34 -12.22 9.51
CA GLY A 22 18.91 -12.31 9.57
C GLY A 22 18.40 -11.03 10.21
N GLY A 23 18.43 -9.92 9.46
CA GLY A 23 17.61 -8.77 9.79
C GLY A 23 16.18 -9.27 9.76
N ALA A 24 15.51 -9.30 10.91
CA ALA A 24 14.08 -9.52 10.97
C ALA A 24 13.46 -8.48 10.03
N GLN A 25 12.97 -8.92 8.88
CA GLN A 25 12.21 -8.08 7.98
C GLN A 25 10.97 -7.71 8.77
N ALA A 26 10.89 -6.46 9.20
CA ALA A 26 9.68 -5.97 9.85
C ALA A 26 8.52 -6.29 8.92
N ASP A 27 7.50 -6.98 9.44
CA ASP A 27 6.34 -7.34 8.66
C ASP A 27 5.79 -6.07 8.00
N ALA A 28 5.46 -6.17 6.72
CA ALA A 28 4.95 -5.03 5.97
C ALA A 28 3.67 -4.51 6.66
N PRO A 29 3.55 -3.21 6.94
CA PRO A 29 2.36 -2.68 7.61
C PRO A 29 1.08 -3.07 6.88
N VAL A 30 0.09 -3.56 7.63
CA VAL A 30 -1.24 -3.86 7.12
C VAL A 30 -2.18 -2.75 7.55
N VAL A 31 -2.89 -2.17 6.58
CA VAL A 31 -3.92 -1.17 6.84
C VAL A 31 -5.28 -1.86 6.86
N THR A 32 -6.05 -1.61 7.91
CA THR A 32 -7.45 -2.04 8.06
C THR A 32 -8.37 -0.83 8.01
N VAL A 33 -9.43 -0.93 7.22
CA VAL A 33 -10.40 0.15 7.01
C VAL A 33 -11.79 -0.38 7.36
N ASP A 34 -12.37 0.17 8.41
CA ASP A 34 -13.75 -0.07 8.83
C ASP A 34 -14.67 0.91 8.11
N THR A 35 -15.67 0.40 7.42
CA THR A 35 -16.64 1.21 6.66
C THR A 35 -18.06 0.95 7.13
N SER A 36 -19.01 1.78 6.65
CA SER A 36 -20.45 1.55 6.88
C SER A 36 -20.98 0.26 6.25
N ARG A 37 -20.21 -0.40 5.38
CA ARG A 37 -20.59 -1.67 4.72
C ARG A 37 -19.76 -2.88 5.15
N GLY A 38 -18.83 -2.71 6.08
CA GLY A 38 -17.95 -3.77 6.57
C GLY A 38 -16.50 -3.35 6.54
N THR A 39 -15.62 -4.30 6.83
CA THR A 39 -14.17 -4.08 6.98
C THR A 39 -13.42 -4.71 5.84
N PHE A 40 -12.40 -4.03 5.35
CA PHE A 40 -11.40 -4.58 4.43
C PHE A 40 -9.99 -4.26 4.91
N SER A 41 -9.02 -5.05 4.47
CA SER A 41 -7.61 -4.79 4.79
C SER A 41 -6.72 -4.98 3.56
N PHE A 42 -5.58 -4.28 3.56
CA PHE A 42 -4.55 -4.43 2.54
C PHE A 42 -3.16 -4.41 3.15
N GLU A 43 -2.27 -5.23 2.60
CA GLU A 43 -0.85 -5.14 2.86
C GLU A 43 -0.22 -3.99 2.09
N THR A 44 0.91 -3.49 2.60
CA THR A 44 1.67 -2.43 1.92
C THR A 44 2.99 -2.96 1.38
N PHE A 45 3.59 -2.26 0.43
CA PHE A 45 4.85 -2.63 -0.22
C PHE A 45 5.99 -1.65 0.10
N PRO A 46 6.52 -1.65 1.34
CA PRO A 46 7.53 -0.69 1.77
C PRO A 46 8.86 -0.82 1.02
N ASN A 47 9.16 -1.98 0.41
CA ASN A 47 10.37 -2.16 -0.39
C ASN A 47 10.28 -1.55 -1.78
N GLU A 48 9.07 -1.38 -2.32
CA GLU A 48 8.82 -0.81 -3.64
C GLU A 48 8.39 0.65 -3.60
N ALA A 49 7.69 1.05 -2.51
CA ALA A 49 7.15 2.40 -2.35
C ALA A 49 7.32 2.90 -0.90
N PRO A 50 8.57 2.99 -0.38
CA PRO A 50 8.83 3.30 1.03
C PRO A 50 8.27 4.65 1.49
N MET A 51 8.39 5.70 0.67
CA MET A 51 7.90 7.03 1.01
C MET A 51 6.38 7.11 1.00
N THR A 52 5.74 6.47 0.01
CA THR A 52 4.28 6.36 -0.07
C THR A 52 3.72 5.59 1.12
N VAL A 53 4.29 4.43 1.43
CA VAL A 53 3.85 3.61 2.58
C VAL A 53 4.03 4.38 3.89
N ALA A 54 5.17 5.01 4.13
CA ALA A 54 5.42 5.79 5.33
C ALA A 54 4.44 6.95 5.46
N HIS A 55 4.15 7.66 4.34
CA HIS A 55 3.21 8.76 4.29
C HIS A 55 1.79 8.31 4.63
N ILE A 56 1.29 7.28 3.96
CA ILE A 56 -0.07 6.76 4.18
C ILE A 56 -0.20 6.19 5.61
N ALA A 57 0.78 5.41 6.08
CA ALA A 57 0.77 4.89 7.45
C ALA A 57 0.73 6.01 8.50
N ARG A 58 1.45 7.12 8.29
CA ARG A 58 1.37 8.30 9.15
C ARG A 58 -0.04 8.92 9.14
N LEU A 59 -0.64 9.10 7.98
CA LEU A 59 -2.01 9.62 7.86
C LEU A 59 -3.02 8.71 8.59
N VAL A 60 -2.90 7.38 8.42
CA VAL A 60 -3.73 6.42 9.15
C VAL A 60 -3.56 6.55 10.66
N ARG A 61 -2.31 6.58 11.17
CA ARG A 61 -2.04 6.72 12.62
C ARG A 61 -2.58 8.02 13.23
N THR A 62 -2.71 9.07 12.44
CA THR A 62 -3.26 10.34 12.90
C THR A 62 -4.78 10.44 12.76
N GLY A 63 -5.48 9.37 12.36
CA GLY A 63 -6.93 9.36 12.15
C GLY A 63 -7.38 10.21 10.96
N PHE A 64 -6.45 10.49 10.01
CA PHE A 64 -6.77 11.35 8.86
C PHE A 64 -7.95 10.84 8.02
N TYR A 65 -8.13 9.53 7.92
CA TYR A 65 -9.20 8.92 7.11
C TYR A 65 -10.53 8.80 7.85
N ASP A 66 -10.52 8.92 9.18
CA ASP A 66 -11.72 8.72 10.00
C ASP A 66 -12.79 9.78 9.69
N GLY A 67 -14.01 9.33 9.50
CA GLY A 67 -15.15 10.18 9.15
C GLY A 67 -15.19 10.65 7.70
N GLN A 68 -14.20 10.30 6.88
CA GLN A 68 -14.23 10.56 5.44
C GLN A 68 -15.19 9.59 4.74
N ARG A 69 -15.44 9.84 3.46
CA ARG A 69 -16.35 9.02 2.65
C ARG A 69 -15.67 8.56 1.37
N ILE A 70 -16.25 7.51 0.78
CA ILE A 70 -15.91 7.09 -0.57
C ILE A 70 -16.30 8.21 -1.53
N VAL A 71 -15.31 8.69 -2.30
CA VAL A 71 -15.48 9.84 -3.22
C VAL A 71 -15.72 9.39 -4.66
N ARG A 72 -15.32 8.17 -4.99
CA ARG A 72 -15.50 7.57 -6.30
C ARG A 72 -15.70 6.06 -6.15
N ALA A 73 -16.73 5.53 -6.80
CA ALA A 73 -16.97 4.11 -6.93
C ALA A 73 -17.46 3.86 -8.35
N VAL A 74 -16.64 3.20 -9.16
CA VAL A 74 -16.95 2.90 -10.57
C VAL A 74 -16.89 1.39 -10.74
N PRO A 75 -18.06 0.73 -10.94
CA PRO A 75 -18.11 -0.71 -11.15
C PRO A 75 -17.16 -1.16 -12.29
N GLY A 76 -16.44 -2.25 -12.06
CA GLY A 76 -15.45 -2.75 -13.03
C GLY A 76 -14.23 -1.84 -13.21
N PHE A 77 -13.99 -0.91 -12.28
CA PHE A 77 -12.81 -0.04 -12.32
C PHE A 77 -12.17 0.11 -10.93
N VAL A 78 -12.55 1.13 -10.16
CA VAL A 78 -11.93 1.43 -8.87
C VAL A 78 -12.95 1.94 -7.84
N VAL A 79 -12.59 1.77 -6.57
CA VAL A 79 -13.14 2.52 -5.43
C VAL A 79 -12.05 3.44 -4.90
N GLN A 80 -12.35 4.72 -4.64
CA GLN A 80 -11.40 5.75 -4.22
C GLN A 80 -11.89 6.52 -3.02
N PHE A 81 -10.99 6.84 -2.10
CA PHE A 81 -11.21 7.60 -0.87
C PHE A 81 -9.96 8.40 -0.49
N GLY A 82 -10.01 9.17 0.60
CA GLY A 82 -8.86 9.91 1.12
C GLY A 82 -8.93 11.42 0.89
N ASP A 83 -10.12 11.93 0.55
CA ASP A 83 -10.40 13.36 0.45
C ASP A 83 -11.02 13.88 1.75
N PRO A 84 -10.34 14.75 2.51
CA PRO A 84 -10.86 15.29 3.77
C PRO A 84 -12.13 16.16 3.60
N GLN A 85 -12.38 16.71 2.41
CA GLN A 85 -13.62 17.43 2.11
C GLN A 85 -14.85 16.50 2.15
N SER A 86 -14.63 15.19 2.02
CA SER A 86 -15.72 14.21 2.01
C SER A 86 -16.41 14.03 3.37
N ARG A 87 -15.86 14.59 4.45
CA ARG A 87 -16.56 14.68 5.75
C ARG A 87 -17.78 15.57 5.65
N GLU A 88 -17.74 16.60 4.78
CA GLU A 88 -18.81 17.55 4.59
C GLU A 88 -19.71 17.14 3.43
N VAL A 89 -20.90 16.60 3.71
CA VAL A 89 -21.85 16.16 2.69
C VAL A 89 -22.28 17.30 1.77
N SER A 90 -22.39 18.51 2.29
CA SER A 90 -22.68 19.73 1.52
C SER A 90 -21.66 20.01 0.40
N GLN A 91 -20.44 19.48 0.53
CA GLN A 91 -19.36 19.65 -0.45
C GLN A 91 -19.28 18.49 -1.47
N ARG A 92 -20.28 17.60 -1.53
CA ARG A 92 -20.24 16.40 -2.37
C ARG A 92 -19.83 16.67 -3.84
N GLY A 93 -20.24 17.79 -4.40
CA GLY A 93 -19.88 18.19 -5.76
C GLY A 93 -18.39 18.48 -5.99
N ARG A 94 -17.63 18.63 -4.91
CA ARG A 94 -16.17 18.92 -4.93
C ARG A 94 -15.32 17.72 -4.53
N TRP A 95 -15.94 16.65 -4.06
CA TRP A 95 -15.21 15.47 -3.58
C TRP A 95 -14.27 14.91 -4.64
N GLY A 96 -13.08 14.54 -4.23
CA GLY A 96 -12.01 14.05 -5.08
C GLY A 96 -11.32 15.11 -5.94
N ARG A 97 -11.65 16.40 -5.77
CA ARG A 97 -11.20 17.48 -6.65
C ARG A 97 -10.71 18.71 -5.89
N GLY A 98 -9.77 19.41 -6.53
CA GLY A 98 -9.27 20.71 -6.06
C GLY A 98 -8.25 20.61 -4.91
N ALA A 99 -7.78 21.78 -4.49
CA ALA A 99 -6.68 21.90 -3.52
C ALA A 99 -7.01 21.37 -2.11
N GLY A 100 -8.32 21.32 -1.76
CA GLY A 100 -8.75 20.78 -0.45
C GLY A 100 -8.95 19.26 -0.43
N ALA A 101 -8.78 18.57 -1.58
CA ALA A 101 -9.06 17.15 -1.73
C ALA A 101 -7.90 16.23 -1.27
N ALA A 102 -6.94 16.75 -0.51
CA ALA A 102 -5.75 16.04 -0.07
C ALA A 102 -5.25 16.56 1.29
N SER A 103 -4.24 15.91 1.86
CA SER A 103 -3.69 16.30 3.17
C SER A 103 -2.91 17.64 3.10
N GLY A 104 -2.56 18.08 1.91
CA GLY A 104 -1.73 19.28 1.67
C GLY A 104 -0.22 19.02 1.81
N LYS A 105 0.18 17.77 1.95
CA LYS A 105 1.60 17.35 2.04
C LYS A 105 1.86 16.15 1.12
N PRO A 106 2.11 16.38 -0.18
CA PRO A 106 2.34 15.28 -1.13
C PRO A 106 3.56 14.44 -0.74
N VAL A 107 3.60 13.20 -1.24
CA VAL A 107 4.73 12.26 -1.02
C VAL A 107 6.04 12.86 -1.54
N GLY A 108 5.99 13.64 -2.62
CA GLY A 108 7.14 14.37 -3.15
C GLY A 108 8.04 13.55 -4.10
N VAL A 109 7.76 12.27 -4.28
CA VAL A 109 8.49 11.37 -5.18
C VAL A 109 7.53 10.43 -5.91
N ALA A 110 7.87 10.07 -7.14
CA ALA A 110 7.14 9.10 -7.95
C ALA A 110 7.79 7.71 -7.80
N GLU A 111 7.26 6.87 -6.91
CA GLU A 111 7.77 5.52 -6.67
C GLU A 111 7.15 4.50 -7.64
N LEU A 112 7.27 4.80 -8.95
CA LEU A 112 6.79 3.92 -10.01
C LEU A 112 7.70 2.70 -10.12
N THR A 113 7.12 1.50 -10.09
CA THR A 113 7.85 0.25 -10.21
C THR A 113 7.26 -0.64 -11.29
N LYS A 114 8.12 -1.39 -12.00
CA LYS A 114 7.69 -2.45 -12.93
C LYS A 114 7.41 -3.79 -12.22
N ARG A 115 7.68 -3.87 -10.92
CA ARG A 115 7.49 -5.10 -10.13
C ARG A 115 6.05 -5.31 -9.70
N ARG A 116 5.23 -4.26 -9.73
CA ARG A 116 3.83 -4.29 -9.32
C ARG A 116 2.96 -3.79 -10.45
N SER A 117 1.92 -4.55 -10.73
CA SER A 117 0.90 -4.22 -11.71
C SER A 117 -0.44 -3.99 -11.03
N HIS A 118 -1.32 -3.26 -11.69
CA HIS A 118 -2.69 -3.06 -11.23
C HIS A 118 -3.53 -4.32 -11.47
N VAL A 119 -3.21 -5.40 -10.77
CA VAL A 119 -4.07 -6.59 -10.69
C VAL A 119 -5.35 -6.24 -9.93
N GLN A 120 -6.35 -7.13 -9.90
CA GLN A 120 -7.53 -6.93 -9.03
C GLN A 120 -7.09 -6.79 -7.57
N GLY A 121 -7.64 -5.80 -6.87
CA GLY A 121 -7.29 -5.50 -5.47
C GLY A 121 -5.98 -4.73 -5.30
N ALA A 122 -5.31 -4.31 -6.38
CA ALA A 122 -4.15 -3.42 -6.24
C ALA A 122 -4.54 -2.09 -5.60
N VAL A 123 -3.72 -1.63 -4.65
CA VAL A 123 -3.92 -0.37 -3.95
C VAL A 123 -2.95 0.67 -4.50
N GLY A 124 -3.51 1.72 -5.09
CA GLY A 124 -2.74 2.77 -5.75
C GLY A 124 -2.94 4.15 -5.14
N LEU A 125 -1.93 5.01 -5.34
CA LEU A 125 -1.96 6.41 -4.93
C LEU A 125 -2.49 7.27 -6.09
N ALA A 126 -3.58 7.99 -5.85
CA ALA A 126 -4.18 8.86 -6.85
C ALA A 126 -3.42 10.20 -6.96
N HIS A 127 -3.34 10.73 -8.18
CA HIS A 127 -2.76 12.04 -8.47
C HIS A 127 -3.41 12.68 -9.70
N MET A 128 -3.14 13.96 -9.94
CA MET A 128 -3.63 14.72 -11.09
C MET A 128 -2.49 15.00 -12.08
N GLY A 129 -2.05 13.96 -12.79
CA GLY A 129 -1.06 14.06 -13.86
C GLY A 129 0.40 13.93 -13.46
N ASP A 130 0.76 14.17 -12.19
CA ASP A 130 2.14 14.06 -11.68
C ASP A 130 2.18 13.09 -10.49
N PRO A 131 2.80 11.89 -10.65
CA PRO A 131 2.86 10.89 -9.58
C PRO A 131 3.55 11.39 -8.29
N SER A 132 4.50 12.33 -8.38
CA SER A 132 5.17 12.89 -7.22
C SER A 132 4.25 13.76 -6.35
N LYS A 133 3.12 14.21 -6.90
CA LYS A 133 2.10 15.00 -6.22
C LYS A 133 0.97 14.15 -5.61
N GLY A 134 1.06 12.83 -5.69
CA GLY A 134 0.20 11.93 -4.95
C GLY A 134 0.28 12.24 -3.45
N ASP A 135 -0.87 12.21 -2.76
CA ASP A 135 -0.94 12.59 -1.33
C ASP A 135 -1.80 11.59 -0.55
N SER A 136 -3.02 11.93 -0.21
CA SER A 136 -3.86 11.13 0.69
C SER A 136 -4.90 10.28 -0.04
N GLN A 137 -5.19 10.55 -1.30
CA GLN A 137 -6.22 9.79 -2.01
C GLN A 137 -5.71 8.44 -2.49
N ILE A 138 -6.39 7.40 -2.05
CA ILE A 138 -6.11 5.99 -2.32
C ILE A 138 -7.22 5.42 -3.17
N TYR A 139 -6.88 4.55 -4.13
CA TYR A 139 -7.88 3.73 -4.81
C TYR A 139 -7.53 2.25 -4.73
N VAL A 140 -8.56 1.42 -4.80
CA VAL A 140 -8.48 -0.05 -4.91
C VAL A 140 -9.08 -0.45 -6.25
N THR A 141 -8.35 -1.24 -7.05
CA THR A 141 -8.83 -1.74 -8.33
C THR A 141 -9.81 -2.89 -8.15
N LEU A 142 -10.96 -2.83 -8.82
CA LEU A 142 -11.97 -3.89 -8.77
C LEU A 142 -11.73 -5.01 -9.80
N VAL A 143 -10.96 -4.71 -10.82
CA VAL A 143 -10.51 -5.62 -11.88
C VAL A 143 -9.08 -5.27 -12.27
N PRO A 144 -8.34 -6.15 -13.00
CA PRO A 144 -7.01 -5.79 -13.51
C PRO A 144 -7.05 -4.55 -14.41
N ARG A 145 -6.10 -3.64 -14.23
CA ARG A 145 -5.99 -2.36 -14.94
C ARG A 145 -4.56 -2.09 -15.41
N PRO A 146 -4.06 -2.90 -16.36
CA PRO A 146 -2.68 -2.74 -16.88
C PRO A 146 -2.45 -1.39 -17.57
N ASP A 147 -3.51 -0.70 -17.98
CA ASP A 147 -3.45 0.66 -18.52
C ASP A 147 -3.00 1.72 -17.50
N LEU A 148 -3.04 1.41 -16.19
CA LEU A 148 -2.52 2.29 -15.13
C LEU A 148 -1.06 2.00 -14.78
N ASP A 149 -0.48 0.89 -15.25
CA ASP A 149 0.89 0.49 -14.93
C ASP A 149 1.90 1.53 -15.44
N GLY A 150 2.88 1.85 -14.58
CA GLY A 150 3.89 2.87 -14.88
C GLY A 150 3.38 4.32 -14.83
N GLN A 151 2.08 4.54 -14.61
CA GLN A 151 1.49 5.87 -14.47
C GLN A 151 1.15 6.20 -13.01
N TYR A 152 0.78 5.20 -12.21
CA TYR A 152 0.41 5.36 -10.81
C TYR A 152 1.26 4.47 -9.91
N VAL A 153 1.51 4.93 -8.70
CA VAL A 153 2.24 4.17 -7.68
C VAL A 153 1.32 3.09 -7.12
N VAL A 154 1.68 1.81 -7.29
CA VAL A 154 1.07 0.68 -6.59
C VAL A 154 1.86 0.45 -5.31
N PHE A 155 1.25 0.70 -4.15
CA PHE A 155 1.92 0.61 -2.86
C PHE A 155 1.34 -0.44 -1.91
N GLY A 156 0.32 -1.20 -2.37
CA GLY A 156 -0.29 -2.25 -1.58
C GLY A 156 -1.17 -3.19 -2.40
N GLN A 157 -1.70 -4.21 -1.72
CA GLN A 157 -2.60 -5.23 -2.26
C GLN A 157 -3.67 -5.58 -1.24
N LEU A 158 -4.91 -5.66 -1.68
CA LEU A 158 -6.04 -6.10 -0.85
C LEU A 158 -5.79 -7.52 -0.33
N LEU A 159 -5.98 -7.73 0.98
CA LEU A 159 -5.86 -9.02 1.66
C LEU A 159 -7.24 -9.62 1.94
N THR A 160 -8.16 -8.81 2.48
CA THR A 160 -9.50 -9.25 2.90
C THR A 160 -10.56 -8.23 2.50
N GLY A 161 -11.82 -8.66 2.45
CA GLY A 161 -12.97 -7.77 2.23
C GLY A 161 -13.13 -7.32 0.77
N ALA A 162 -12.75 -8.15 -0.21
CA ALA A 162 -12.94 -7.83 -1.64
C ALA A 162 -14.41 -7.58 -1.97
N GLU A 163 -15.32 -8.34 -1.38
CA GLU A 163 -16.77 -8.17 -1.49
C GLU A 163 -17.26 -6.86 -0.85
N VAL A 164 -16.63 -6.46 0.27
CA VAL A 164 -16.93 -5.16 0.90
C VAL A 164 -16.52 -4.04 -0.04
N VAL A 165 -15.26 -4.04 -0.53
CA VAL A 165 -14.78 -3.01 -1.47
C VAL A 165 -15.65 -2.94 -2.71
N ALA A 166 -16.07 -4.09 -3.27
CA ALA A 166 -16.90 -4.14 -4.47
C ALA A 166 -18.33 -3.59 -4.23
N SER A 167 -18.82 -3.61 -2.98
CA SER A 167 -20.13 -3.11 -2.59
C SER A 167 -20.16 -1.62 -2.23
N LEU A 168 -19.00 -1.00 -2.05
CA LEU A 168 -18.90 0.41 -1.65
C LEU A 168 -19.46 1.35 -2.73
N GLU A 169 -20.16 2.37 -2.27
CA GLU A 169 -20.77 3.43 -3.09
C GLU A 169 -20.26 4.81 -2.66
N VAL A 170 -20.40 5.78 -3.56
CA VAL A 170 -20.06 7.19 -3.25
C VAL A 170 -20.91 7.70 -2.11
N GLY A 171 -20.29 8.07 -1.02
CA GLY A 171 -20.93 8.55 0.20
C GLY A 171 -20.86 7.58 1.37
N ASP A 172 -20.49 6.31 1.14
CA ASP A 172 -20.26 5.36 2.23
C ASP A 172 -19.17 5.87 3.16
N LEU A 173 -19.38 5.68 4.46
CA LEU A 173 -18.54 6.23 5.52
C LEU A 173 -17.32 5.34 5.77
N ILE A 174 -16.16 5.93 5.89
CA ILE A 174 -15.00 5.35 6.56
C ILE A 174 -15.15 5.66 8.04
N VAL A 175 -15.47 4.67 8.82
CA VAL A 175 -15.65 4.80 10.28
C VAL A 175 -14.29 5.03 10.94
N ARG A 176 -13.31 4.22 10.54
CA ARG A 176 -11.95 4.27 11.08
C ARG A 176 -10.97 3.58 10.13
N ALA A 177 -9.73 4.08 10.11
CA ALA A 177 -8.61 3.36 9.54
C ALA A 177 -7.54 3.11 10.61
N SER A 178 -6.93 1.92 10.60
CA SER A 178 -5.85 1.53 11.50
C SER A 178 -4.71 0.86 10.73
N VAL A 179 -3.50 0.89 11.29
CA VAL A 179 -2.33 0.25 10.69
C VAL A 179 -1.61 -0.57 11.75
N SER A 180 -1.26 -1.82 11.40
CA SER A 180 -0.42 -2.67 12.25
C SER A 180 1.00 -2.07 12.38
N PRO A 181 1.68 -2.41 13.46
CA PRO A 181 3.09 -2.06 13.65
C PRO A 181 3.95 -2.60 12.53
#